data_b50310748ec29cba1510adaef2f38509
#
_entry.id   b50310748ec29cba1510adaef2f38509
#
_cell.length_a   1.000
_cell.length_b   1.000
_cell.length_c   1.000
_cell.angle_alpha   90.00
_cell.angle_beta   90.00
_cell.angle_gamma   90.00
#
_symmetry.space_group_name_H-M   'P 1'
#
loop_
_entity.id
_entity.type
_entity.pdbx_description
1 polymer ?
#
loop_
_entity_poly.entity_id
_entity_poly.type
_entity_poly.pdbx_seq_one_letter_code
_entity_poly.pdbx_strand_id
1 'polypeptide(L)'
;MKFTKMQGIGNDYVYVNCFEEHVEDPARVAQLVSERHFGIGSDGLILICPSEVADCRMRMFNEDGSEGSMCGNGIRCVGKYAYDHGIVDKPQISVETLGGIKYLDRRRKSENRKS
;
A
#
# COMPACT_ATOMS: atom_id res chain seq x y z
N MET A 1 -10.99 -1.19 -13.16
CA MET A 1 -10.37 -1.11 -11.83
C MET A 1 -9.46 0.10 -11.79
N LYS A 2 -9.65 0.92 -10.78
CA LYS A 2 -8.77 2.07 -10.56
C LYS A 2 -7.56 1.67 -9.75
N PHE A 3 -6.40 2.13 -10.17
CA PHE A 3 -5.19 1.89 -9.41
C PHE A 3 -4.26 3.09 -9.52
N THR A 4 -3.32 3.17 -8.60
CA THR A 4 -2.29 4.19 -8.59
C THR A 4 -0.93 3.50 -8.53
N LYS A 5 -0.03 3.88 -9.43
CA LYS A 5 1.33 3.38 -9.40
C LYS A 5 2.19 4.35 -8.61
N MET A 6 2.85 3.87 -7.57
CA MET A 6 3.72 4.69 -6.73
C MET A 6 5.06 4.03 -6.57
N GLN A 7 6.10 4.85 -6.48
CA GLN A 7 7.46 4.37 -6.26
C GLN A 7 7.92 4.70 -4.85
N GLY A 8 8.35 3.67 -4.13
CA GLY A 8 9.19 3.85 -2.98
C GLY A 8 10.65 3.71 -3.42
N ILE A 9 11.58 3.82 -2.49
CA ILE A 9 12.99 3.65 -2.79
C ILE A 9 13.25 2.19 -3.18
N GLY A 10 13.60 1.97 -4.44
CA GLY A 10 13.92 0.64 -4.95
C GLY A 10 12.74 -0.24 -5.29
N ASN A 11 11.50 0.23 -5.09
CA ASN A 11 10.31 -0.58 -5.36
C ASN A 11 9.27 0.22 -6.10
N ASP A 12 8.51 -0.47 -6.93
CA ASP A 12 7.51 0.13 -7.80
C ASP A 12 6.24 -0.72 -7.72
N TYR A 13 5.23 -0.25 -6.98
CA TYR A 13 4.02 -1.02 -6.72
C TYR A 13 2.79 -0.37 -7.33
N VAL A 14 1.83 -1.20 -7.68
CA VAL A 14 0.47 -0.76 -8.03
C VAL A 14 -0.37 -0.79 -6.76
N TYR A 15 -1.08 0.29 -6.48
CA TYR A 15 -1.91 0.45 -5.30
C TYR A 15 -3.38 0.51 -5.71
N VAL A 16 -4.22 -0.23 -5.00
CA VAL A 16 -5.67 -0.21 -5.21
C VAL A 16 -6.35 0.18 -3.91
N ASN A 17 -7.25 1.16 -3.99
CA ASN A 17 -8.02 1.62 -2.84
C ASN A 17 -9.25 0.74 -2.67
N CYS A 18 -9.18 -0.22 -1.76
CA CYS A 18 -10.26 -1.15 -1.50
C CYS A 18 -11.34 -0.59 -0.56
N PHE A 19 -11.25 0.69 -0.20
CA PHE A 19 -12.39 1.41 0.37
C PHE A 19 -13.42 1.74 -0.72
N GLU A 20 -12.97 1.84 -1.97
CA GLU A 20 -13.82 2.19 -3.11
C GLU A 20 -14.06 1.03 -4.05
N GLU A 21 -13.14 0.08 -4.09
CA GLU A 21 -13.19 -1.03 -5.03
C GLU A 21 -12.95 -2.36 -4.34
N HIS A 22 -13.47 -3.42 -4.95
CA HIS A 22 -13.26 -4.78 -4.48
C HIS A 22 -12.37 -5.52 -5.49
N VAL A 23 -11.35 -6.22 -4.98
CA VAL A 23 -10.47 -7.06 -5.80
C VAL A 23 -10.71 -8.51 -5.40
N GLU A 24 -11.33 -9.29 -6.30
CA GLU A 24 -11.73 -10.66 -6.00
C GLU A 24 -10.57 -11.63 -5.93
N ASP A 25 -9.57 -11.47 -6.79
CA ASP A 25 -8.43 -12.37 -6.83
C ASP A 25 -7.14 -11.55 -6.85
N PRO A 26 -6.71 -11.07 -5.67
CA PRO A 26 -5.53 -10.21 -5.61
C PRO A 26 -4.26 -10.88 -6.13
N ALA A 27 -4.09 -12.18 -5.88
CA ALA A 27 -2.90 -12.89 -6.35
C ALA A 27 -2.80 -12.85 -7.87
N ARG A 28 -3.93 -13.07 -8.54
CA ARG A 28 -3.96 -13.03 -10.01
C ARG A 28 -3.73 -11.64 -10.53
N VAL A 29 -4.33 -10.62 -9.89
CA VAL A 29 -4.12 -9.24 -10.29
C VAL A 29 -2.66 -8.85 -10.11
N ALA A 30 -2.01 -9.28 -9.02
CA ALA A 30 -0.60 -9.02 -8.80
C ALA A 30 0.26 -9.58 -9.93
N GLN A 31 -0.03 -10.80 -10.35
CA GLN A 31 0.69 -11.42 -11.46
C GLN A 31 0.50 -10.64 -12.75
N LEU A 32 -0.74 -10.21 -13.02
CA LEU A 32 -1.07 -9.49 -14.25
C LEU A 32 -0.42 -8.11 -14.31
N VAL A 33 -0.46 -7.35 -13.22
CA VAL A 33 0.10 -6.00 -13.22
C VAL A 33 1.62 -6.01 -13.18
N SER A 34 2.21 -7.13 -12.79
CA SER A 34 3.66 -7.28 -12.74
C SER A 34 4.24 -7.73 -14.08
N GLU A 35 3.41 -8.20 -14.99
CA GLU A 35 3.85 -8.68 -16.30
C GLU A 35 4.36 -7.50 -17.14
N ARG A 36 5.63 -7.57 -17.53
CA ARG A 36 6.28 -6.44 -18.20
C ARG A 36 5.90 -6.28 -19.66
N HIS A 37 5.45 -7.36 -20.30
CA HIS A 37 5.07 -7.32 -21.72
C HIS A 37 3.62 -6.87 -21.92
N PHE A 38 2.74 -7.26 -21.02
CA PHE A 38 1.30 -7.06 -21.18
C PHE A 38 0.67 -6.24 -20.07
N GLY A 39 1.35 -6.12 -18.93
CA GLY A 39 0.86 -5.38 -17.80
C GLY A 39 1.66 -4.10 -17.59
N ILE A 40 1.65 -3.62 -16.36
CA ILE A 40 2.27 -2.36 -15.98
C ILE A 40 3.76 -2.54 -15.67
N GLY A 41 4.17 -3.77 -15.34
CA GLY A 41 5.56 -4.06 -15.02
C GLY A 41 5.95 -3.61 -13.62
N SER A 42 5.03 -3.72 -12.66
CA SER A 42 5.30 -3.35 -11.28
C SER A 42 6.01 -4.48 -10.52
N ASP A 43 6.52 -4.16 -9.35
CA ASP A 43 7.13 -5.15 -8.47
C ASP A 43 6.09 -5.93 -7.68
N GLY A 44 4.86 -5.49 -7.69
CA GLY A 44 3.77 -6.16 -7.02
C GLY A 44 2.55 -5.29 -6.85
N LEU A 45 1.62 -5.77 -6.04
CA LEU A 45 0.33 -5.13 -5.80
C LEU A 45 0.17 -4.87 -4.30
N ILE A 46 -0.31 -3.68 -3.97
CA ILE A 46 -0.65 -3.36 -2.59
C ILE A 46 -2.11 -2.90 -2.55
N LEU A 47 -2.89 -3.55 -1.67
CA LEU A 47 -4.27 -3.17 -1.44
C LEU A 47 -4.35 -2.36 -0.16
N ILE A 48 -5.08 -1.24 -0.21
CA ILE A 48 -5.36 -0.41 0.95
C ILE A 48 -6.81 -0.64 1.32
N CYS A 49 -7.03 -1.36 2.41
CA CYS A 49 -8.33 -1.89 2.77
C CYS A 49 -8.85 -1.32 4.08
N PRO A 50 -10.16 -1.40 4.34
CA PRO A 50 -10.69 -1.11 5.66
C PRO A 50 -10.14 -2.08 6.70
N SER A 51 -10.03 -1.61 7.95
CA SER A 51 -9.57 -2.41 9.07
C SER A 51 -10.50 -2.20 10.26
N GLU A 52 -10.72 -3.26 11.04
CA GLU A 52 -11.49 -3.16 12.26
C GLU A 52 -10.62 -2.81 13.47
N VAL A 53 -9.29 -2.90 13.32
CA VAL A 53 -8.36 -2.73 14.44
C VAL A 53 -7.38 -1.59 14.22
N ALA A 54 -7.36 -1.00 13.03
CA ALA A 54 -6.45 0.08 12.68
C ALA A 54 -7.15 1.06 11.73
N ASP A 55 -6.45 2.12 11.36
CA ASP A 55 -7.01 3.12 10.42
C ASP A 55 -7.22 2.52 9.04
N CYS A 56 -6.32 1.63 8.63
CA CYS A 56 -6.47 0.90 7.38
C CYS A 56 -5.67 -0.39 7.46
N ARG A 57 -5.86 -1.26 6.46
CA ARG A 57 -5.15 -2.51 6.35
C ARG A 57 -4.40 -2.53 5.03
N MET A 58 -3.13 -2.92 5.09
CA MET A 58 -2.30 -3.09 3.92
C MET A 58 -2.16 -4.58 3.61
N ARG A 59 -2.48 -4.95 2.37
CA ARG A 59 -2.21 -6.30 1.86
C ARG A 59 -1.24 -6.18 0.71
N MET A 60 -0.10 -6.84 0.80
CA MET A 60 0.94 -6.79 -0.22
C MET A 60 1.06 -8.13 -0.93
N PHE A 61 1.06 -8.09 -2.25
CA PHE A 61 1.22 -9.28 -3.07
C PHE A 61 2.44 -9.10 -3.96
N ASN A 62 3.31 -10.10 -3.96
CA ASN A 62 4.49 -10.10 -4.80
C ASN A 62 4.12 -10.35 -6.25
N GLU A 63 5.07 -10.17 -7.15
CA GLU A 63 4.81 -10.34 -8.58
C GLU A 63 4.43 -11.78 -8.95
N ASP A 64 4.76 -12.76 -8.12
CA ASP A 64 4.36 -14.15 -8.33
C ASP A 64 2.99 -14.48 -7.74
N GLY A 65 2.33 -13.49 -7.13
CA GLY A 65 1.02 -13.65 -6.53
C GLY A 65 1.03 -14.03 -5.06
N SER A 66 2.19 -14.30 -4.47
CA SER A 66 2.26 -14.63 -3.04
C SER A 66 2.03 -13.39 -2.19
N GLU A 67 1.33 -13.57 -1.07
CA GLU A 67 1.09 -12.47 -0.15
C GLU A 67 2.23 -12.34 0.84
N GLY A 68 2.80 -11.13 0.95
CA GLY A 68 3.89 -10.85 1.86
C GLY A 68 3.42 -10.10 3.10
N SER A 69 4.28 -10.03 4.10
CA SER A 69 3.93 -9.45 5.39
C SER A 69 4.06 -7.93 5.39
N MET A 70 5.12 -7.39 4.83
CA MET A 70 5.37 -5.95 4.86
C MET A 70 6.49 -5.56 3.91
N CYS A 71 6.36 -4.36 3.36
CA CYS A 71 7.43 -3.67 2.67
C CYS A 71 7.55 -2.28 3.30
N GLY A 72 8.71 -1.95 3.87
CA GLY A 72 8.89 -0.69 4.57
C GLY A 72 8.57 0.55 3.74
N ASN A 73 9.00 0.55 2.48
CA ASN A 73 8.70 1.66 1.58
C ASN A 73 7.23 1.66 1.17
N GLY A 74 6.65 0.48 0.99
CA GLY A 74 5.24 0.37 0.65
C GLY A 74 4.33 0.91 1.73
N ILE A 75 4.65 0.65 3.00
CA ILE A 75 3.81 1.14 4.09
C ILE A 75 3.84 2.66 4.19
N ARG A 76 4.96 3.29 3.85
CA ARG A 76 5.03 4.76 3.80
C ARG A 76 4.13 5.30 2.70
N CYS A 77 4.13 4.65 1.55
CA CYS A 77 3.26 5.05 0.45
C CYS A 77 1.79 4.85 0.80
N VAL A 78 1.45 3.78 1.51
CA VAL A 78 0.08 3.54 2.00
C VAL A 78 -0.33 4.67 2.93
N GLY A 79 0.54 5.06 3.87
CA GLY A 79 0.24 6.15 4.80
C GLY A 79 0.01 7.47 4.07
N LYS A 80 0.87 7.78 3.11
CA LYS A 80 0.72 9.00 2.31
C LYS A 80 -0.57 8.98 1.51
N TYR A 81 -0.86 7.87 0.86
CA TYR A 81 -2.09 7.72 0.08
C TYR A 81 -3.32 7.89 0.96
N ALA A 82 -3.34 7.23 2.12
CA ALA A 82 -4.47 7.30 3.03
C ALA A 82 -4.72 8.73 3.51
N TYR A 83 -3.66 9.46 3.82
CA TYR A 83 -3.78 10.85 4.24
C TYR A 83 -4.26 11.74 3.09
N ASP A 84 -3.62 11.61 1.93
CA ASP A 84 -3.91 12.47 0.78
C ASP A 84 -5.32 12.27 0.23
N HIS A 85 -5.88 11.06 0.38
CA HIS A 85 -7.21 10.73 -0.13
C HIS A 85 -8.31 10.78 0.94
N GLY A 86 -7.99 11.30 2.11
CA GLY A 86 -8.99 11.49 3.16
C GLY A 86 -9.44 10.24 3.87
N ILE A 87 -8.77 9.11 3.65
CA ILE A 87 -9.05 7.88 4.39
C ILE A 87 -8.72 8.09 5.87
N VAL A 88 -7.62 8.78 6.13
CA VAL A 88 -7.19 9.16 7.47
C VAL A 88 -6.92 10.66 7.46
N ASP A 89 -7.47 11.39 8.43
CA ASP A 89 -7.34 12.85 8.47
C ASP A 89 -6.43 13.35 9.61
N LYS A 90 -5.63 12.47 10.16
CA LYS A 90 -4.70 12.81 11.24
C LYS A 90 -3.28 12.45 10.82
N PRO A 91 -2.26 13.12 11.41
CA PRO A 91 -0.87 12.86 11.01
C PRO A 91 -0.35 11.50 11.45
N GLN A 92 -0.90 10.95 12.52
CA GLN A 92 -0.50 9.62 13.00
C GLN A 92 -1.45 8.58 12.44
N ILE A 93 -0.91 7.59 11.74
CA ILE A 93 -1.69 6.60 11.01
C ILE A 93 -1.30 5.21 11.50
N SER A 94 -2.28 4.38 11.80
CA SER A 94 -2.06 2.97 12.11
C SER A 94 -2.44 2.12 10.90
N VAL A 95 -1.62 1.12 10.59
CA VAL A 95 -1.80 0.25 9.44
C VAL A 95 -1.70 -1.20 9.90
N GLU A 96 -2.76 -1.94 9.69
CA GLU A 96 -2.76 -3.37 9.95
C GLU A 96 -2.04 -4.10 8.82
N THR A 97 -1.10 -4.99 9.18
CA THR A 97 -0.36 -5.81 8.22
C THR A 97 -0.35 -7.25 8.71
N LEU A 98 0.13 -8.17 7.88
CA LEU A 98 0.31 -9.56 8.32
C LEU A 98 1.30 -9.67 9.47
N GLY A 99 2.22 -8.72 9.58
CA GLY A 99 3.21 -8.69 10.66
C GLY A 99 2.77 -7.90 11.88
N GLY A 100 1.50 -7.51 11.96
CA GLY A 100 0.96 -6.73 13.07
C GLY A 100 0.60 -5.31 12.68
N ILE A 101 0.22 -4.51 13.67
CA ILE A 101 -0.16 -3.12 13.44
C ILE A 101 1.10 -2.25 13.48
N LYS A 102 1.27 -1.44 12.44
CA LYS A 102 2.39 -0.50 12.33
C LYS A 102 1.86 0.92 12.44
N TYR A 103 2.68 1.80 12.98
CA TYR A 103 2.30 3.20 13.20
C TYR A 103 3.22 4.10 12.40
N LEU A 104 2.62 5.07 11.71
CA LEU A 104 3.33 6.06 10.93
C LEU A 104 2.98 7.43 11.46
N ASP A 105 3.98 8.29 11.61
CA ASP A 105 3.77 9.68 12.02
C ASP A 105 4.32 10.59 10.93
N ARG A 106 3.42 11.11 10.11
CA ARG A 106 3.79 11.96 8.99
C ARG A 106 4.36 13.29 9.44
N ARG A 107 3.83 13.83 10.53
CA ARG A 107 4.33 15.08 11.10
C ARG A 107 5.77 14.91 11.57
N ARG A 108 6.05 13.81 12.26
CA ARG A 108 7.38 13.51 12.75
C ARG A 108 8.37 13.31 11.59
N LYS A 109 7.94 12.66 10.54
CA LYS A 109 8.79 12.49 9.35
C LYS A 109 9.15 13.83 8.73
N SER A 110 8.20 14.74 8.66
CA SER A 110 8.46 16.09 8.16
C SER A 110 9.47 16.81 9.03
N GLU A 111 9.36 16.69 10.34
CA GLU A 111 10.29 17.31 11.29
C GLU A 111 11.69 16.73 11.10
N ASN A 112 11.81 15.44 10.92
CA ASN A 112 13.10 14.79 10.71
C ASN A 112 13.81 15.31 9.48
N ARG A 113 13.08 15.67 8.45
CA ARG A 113 13.68 16.20 7.24
C ARG A 113 14.23 17.60 7.42
N LYS A 114 13.73 18.34 8.39
CA LYS A 114 14.21 19.67 8.70
C LYS A 114 15.54 19.65 9.44
N SER A 115 15.75 18.59 10.14
CA SER A 115 16.99 18.44 10.88
C SER A 115 18.03 17.71 10.06
#